data_282f3c4548a1fc14e7b169d34e181be7
#
_entry.id   282f3c4548a1fc14e7b169d34e181be7
#
_cell.length_a   1.000
_cell.length_b   1.000
_cell.length_c   1.000
_cell.angle_alpha   90.00
_cell.angle_beta   90.00
_cell.angle_gamma   90.00
#
_symmetry.space_group_name_H-M   'P 1'
#
loop_
_entity.id
_entity.type
_entity.pdbx_description
1 polymer ?
#
loop_
_entity_poly.entity_id
_entity_poly.type
_entity_poly.pdbx_seq_one_letter_code
_entity_poly.pdbx_strand_id
1 'polypeptide(L)'
;MFHDHSKVSQSRRQERLARSGPHFFCIGPGCSATTWIADHLKLQRDVWLPPIQELGYLHAGFERFRGSRHLTLEWDWWSITKRIVRNKSLSLSADRHFLANARALAHVSDQIRDLEAYRKLFEPAAGRITGDITPNYADLDVNQIRRFAPVLDGTQIFMIARDPVHRFWSAASTFWRHRIWDDIDFVSPEGAMSFFESEHHQKQHLLSRIVDRWQAGIGRERLKIFMFDDLANDPKSTLKEIVAYVGADYRKRIPVVSAALNRKAREPKAPVSPDAREAIRQAFQPELERCAELFGHYGERWFDRHRRPYD
;
A
#
# COMPACT_ATOMS: atom_id res chain seq x y z
N MET A 1 17.76 34.29 19.58
CA MET A 1 16.42 34.35 18.90
C MET A 1 16.04 32.96 18.46
N PHE A 2 15.56 32.15 19.40
CA PHE A 2 15.00 30.81 19.07
C PHE A 2 13.51 31.00 18.80
N HIS A 3 13.14 31.40 17.58
CA HIS A 3 11.75 31.50 17.17
C HIS A 3 11.25 30.12 16.76
N ASP A 4 10.54 29.52 17.64
CA ASP A 4 9.17 28.99 17.62
C ASP A 4 8.82 28.00 16.49
N HIS A 5 9.73 27.07 16.20
CA HIS A 5 9.41 25.91 15.33
C HIS A 5 8.26 25.07 15.91
N SER A 6 8.00 25.12 17.22
CA SER A 6 6.94 24.36 17.88
C SER A 6 5.54 24.89 17.58
N LYS A 7 5.35 26.22 17.57
CA LYS A 7 4.05 26.86 17.29
C LYS A 7 3.65 26.74 15.82
N VAL A 8 4.63 26.88 14.91
CA VAL A 8 4.38 26.68 13.46
C VAL A 8 4.01 25.23 13.16
N SER A 9 4.62 24.28 13.84
CA SER A 9 4.30 22.86 13.71
C SER A 9 2.90 22.55 14.26
N GLN A 10 2.52 23.13 15.37
CA GLN A 10 1.19 22.96 15.98
C GLN A 10 0.08 23.60 15.14
N SER A 11 0.30 24.80 14.59
CA SER A 11 -0.67 25.48 13.72
C SER A 11 -0.94 24.64 12.46
N ARG A 12 0.11 24.19 11.77
CA ARG A 12 -0.02 23.31 10.59
C ARG A 12 -0.74 21.99 10.91
N ARG A 13 -0.49 21.43 12.09
CA ARG A 13 -1.19 20.21 12.55
C ARG A 13 -2.68 20.49 12.77
N GLN A 14 -3.04 21.62 13.38
CA GLN A 14 -4.44 22.01 13.62
C GLN A 14 -5.18 22.26 12.31
N GLU A 15 -4.59 23.01 11.37
CA GLU A 15 -5.16 23.23 10.04
C GLU A 15 -5.38 21.91 9.29
N ARG A 16 -4.43 20.97 9.42
CA ARG A 16 -4.54 19.67 8.79
C ARG A 16 -5.64 18.82 9.42
N LEU A 17 -5.77 18.81 10.74
CA LEU A 17 -6.83 18.09 11.46
C LEU A 17 -8.22 18.70 11.24
N ALA A 18 -8.31 19.97 10.86
CA ALA A 18 -9.56 20.63 10.49
C ALA A 18 -10.10 20.18 9.13
N ARG A 19 -9.26 19.58 8.28
CA ARG A 19 -9.71 19.02 7.00
C ARG A 19 -10.37 17.66 7.24
N SER A 20 -11.49 17.40 6.60
CA SER A 20 -12.00 16.03 6.51
C SER A 20 -11.03 15.18 5.68
N GLY A 21 -10.51 14.05 6.28
CA GLY A 21 -9.45 13.21 5.71
C GLY A 21 -9.77 12.59 4.34
N PRO A 22 -8.89 11.74 3.81
CA PRO A 22 -7.68 11.24 4.46
C PRO A 22 -6.53 12.25 4.50
N HIS A 23 -5.71 12.17 5.52
CA HIS A 23 -4.53 13.01 5.69
C HIS A 23 -3.27 12.39 5.07
N PHE A 24 -3.29 11.09 4.81
CA PHE A 24 -2.21 10.39 4.13
C PHE A 24 -2.72 9.23 3.27
N PHE A 25 -1.90 8.88 2.28
CA PHE A 25 -2.06 7.69 1.46
C PHE A 25 -0.81 6.81 1.54
N CYS A 26 -1.02 5.51 1.76
CA CYS A 26 0.00 4.51 1.48
C CYS A 26 -0.39 3.81 0.19
N ILE A 27 0.37 4.08 -0.88
CA ILE A 27 0.05 3.61 -2.22
C ILE A 27 0.53 2.17 -2.50
N GLY A 28 1.15 1.54 -1.53
CA GLY A 28 1.66 0.19 -1.68
C GLY A 28 3.16 0.13 -1.95
N PRO A 29 3.64 -0.70 -2.89
CA PRO A 29 2.89 -1.75 -3.59
C PRO A 29 2.52 -2.93 -2.69
N GLY A 30 1.70 -3.84 -3.22
CA GLY A 30 1.37 -5.09 -2.53
C GLY A 30 2.60 -5.92 -2.15
N CYS A 31 2.48 -6.79 -1.14
CA CYS A 31 3.59 -7.61 -0.61
C CYS A 31 4.79 -6.83 -0.03
N SER A 32 4.60 -5.57 0.35
CA SER A 32 5.59 -4.68 0.98
C SER A 32 5.23 -4.27 2.41
N ALA A 33 4.62 -5.18 3.18
CA ALA A 33 4.25 -4.97 4.60
C ALA A 33 3.17 -3.90 4.87
N THR A 34 2.38 -3.50 3.90
CA THR A 34 1.31 -2.49 4.06
C THR A 34 0.29 -2.86 5.14
N THR A 35 -0.08 -4.15 5.26
CA THR A 35 -0.96 -4.64 6.33
C THR A 35 -0.31 -4.48 7.71
N TRP A 36 0.98 -4.79 7.84
CA TRP A 36 1.73 -4.61 9.08
C TRP A 36 1.75 -3.13 9.51
N ILE A 37 2.00 -2.23 8.57
CA ILE A 37 1.98 -0.78 8.80
C ILE A 37 0.59 -0.34 9.26
N ALA A 38 -0.46 -0.78 8.57
CA ALA A 38 -1.84 -0.46 8.94
C ALA A 38 -2.17 -0.92 10.37
N ASP A 39 -1.80 -2.15 10.73
CA ASP A 39 -2.04 -2.71 12.07
C ASP A 39 -1.32 -1.89 13.16
N HIS A 40 -0.08 -1.45 12.91
CA HIS A 40 0.70 -0.67 13.88
C HIS A 40 0.29 0.81 13.94
N LEU A 41 -0.15 1.40 12.81
CA LEU A 41 -0.72 2.75 12.79
C LEU A 41 -2.04 2.81 13.57
N LYS A 42 -2.90 1.79 13.49
CA LYS A 42 -4.14 1.69 14.29
C LYS A 42 -3.89 1.70 15.80
N LEU A 43 -2.71 1.27 16.24
CA LEU A 43 -2.34 1.29 17.64
C LEU A 43 -1.91 2.68 18.14
N GLN A 44 -1.65 3.64 17.24
CA GLN A 44 -1.34 5.02 17.62
C GLN A 44 -2.63 5.75 18.02
N ARG A 45 -2.62 6.46 19.16
CA ARG A 45 -3.83 7.13 19.68
C ARG A 45 -4.37 8.17 18.71
N ASP A 46 -3.45 8.88 18.06
CA ASP A 46 -3.75 10.02 17.21
C ASP A 46 -4.11 9.60 15.79
N VAL A 47 -4.04 8.30 15.49
CA VAL A 47 -4.35 7.76 14.16
C VAL A 47 -5.67 7.01 14.20
N TRP A 48 -6.48 7.23 13.21
CA TRP A 48 -7.63 6.40 12.92
C TRP A 48 -7.57 5.94 11.46
N LEU A 49 -7.71 4.66 11.25
CA LEU A 49 -7.86 4.09 9.91
C LEU A 49 -9.24 3.46 9.80
N PRO A 50 -9.85 3.52 8.62
CA PRO A 50 -11.09 2.82 8.36
C PRO A 50 -11.02 1.36 8.82
N PRO A 51 -12.11 0.80 9.36
CA PRO A 51 -12.17 -0.61 9.77
C PRO A 51 -11.92 -1.56 8.60
N ILE A 52 -12.19 -1.10 7.37
CA ILE A 52 -11.91 -1.80 6.13
C ILE A 52 -10.62 -1.25 5.54
N GLN A 53 -9.68 -2.12 5.24
CA GLN A 53 -8.47 -1.76 4.51
C GLN A 53 -8.71 -1.83 3.01
N GLU A 54 -7.86 -1.13 2.26
CA GLU A 54 -7.87 -1.14 0.79
C GLU A 54 -9.19 -0.60 0.23
N LEU A 55 -9.50 0.67 0.57
CA LEU A 55 -10.72 1.34 0.11
C LEU A 55 -10.83 1.39 -1.41
N GLY A 56 -9.71 1.47 -2.12
CA GLY A 56 -9.68 1.44 -3.57
C GLY A 56 -10.36 2.62 -4.25
N TYR A 57 -10.61 3.71 -3.52
CA TYR A 57 -11.37 4.86 -4.03
C TYR A 57 -10.77 5.46 -5.31
N LEU A 58 -9.42 5.58 -5.38
CA LEU A 58 -8.76 6.17 -6.55
C LEU A 58 -8.86 5.29 -7.82
N HIS A 59 -9.25 4.02 -7.70
CA HIS A 59 -9.58 3.17 -8.84
C HIS A 59 -11.04 3.33 -9.29
N ALA A 60 -11.83 4.05 -8.53
CA ALA A 60 -13.24 4.22 -8.81
C ALA A 60 -13.46 5.14 -10.01
N GLY A 61 -14.13 4.63 -11.00
CA GLY A 61 -14.42 5.32 -12.26
C GLY A 61 -13.49 4.93 -13.40
N PHE A 62 -12.57 4.00 -13.16
CA PHE A 62 -11.85 3.31 -14.23
C PHE A 62 -12.53 1.96 -14.48
N GLU A 63 -12.68 1.63 -15.76
CA GLU A 63 -13.34 0.41 -16.20
C GLU A 63 -12.88 -0.77 -15.35
N ARG A 64 -13.85 -1.52 -14.85
CA ARG A 64 -13.64 -2.76 -14.12
C ARG A 64 -12.53 -3.55 -14.80
N PHE A 65 -11.52 -3.94 -14.06
CA PHE A 65 -10.62 -5.00 -14.48
C PHE A 65 -11.46 -6.21 -14.89
N ARG A 66 -11.77 -6.30 -16.18
CA ARG A 66 -12.43 -7.46 -16.74
C ARG A 66 -11.52 -8.65 -16.54
N GLY A 67 -11.76 -9.44 -15.51
CA GLY A 67 -11.08 -10.71 -15.36
C GLY A 67 -10.68 -11.14 -13.96
N SER A 68 -10.58 -10.28 -12.97
CA SER A 68 -10.28 -10.74 -11.61
C SER A 68 -11.54 -10.79 -10.74
N ARG A 69 -12.01 -11.99 -10.45
CA ARG A 69 -13.15 -12.25 -9.52
C ARG A 69 -12.93 -11.68 -8.11
N HIS A 70 -11.75 -11.12 -7.82
CA HIS A 70 -11.37 -10.64 -6.48
C HIS A 70 -11.18 -9.14 -6.36
N LEU A 71 -11.28 -8.37 -7.46
CA LEU A 71 -11.17 -6.90 -7.46
C LEU A 71 -12.47 -6.20 -7.88
N THR A 72 -13.54 -6.94 -8.10
CA THR A 72 -14.84 -6.34 -8.02
C THR A 72 -15.06 -6.00 -6.55
N LEU A 73 -14.95 -4.72 -6.23
CA LEU A 73 -15.65 -4.11 -5.12
C LEU A 73 -17.17 -4.20 -5.37
N GLU A 74 -17.69 -5.38 -5.60
CA GLU A 74 -18.93 -5.75 -4.99
C GLU A 74 -18.57 -5.71 -3.50
N TRP A 75 -18.83 -4.57 -2.91
CA TRP A 75 -18.87 -4.42 -1.47
C TRP A 75 -19.94 -5.40 -1.01
N ASP A 76 -19.60 -6.69 -1.06
CA ASP A 76 -20.39 -7.72 -0.44
C ASP A 76 -20.39 -7.38 1.04
N TRP A 77 -21.50 -6.78 1.45
CA TRP A 77 -21.77 -6.39 2.83
C TRP A 77 -21.48 -7.53 3.81
N TRP A 78 -21.54 -8.76 3.34
CA TRP A 78 -21.22 -9.97 4.07
C TRP A 78 -19.71 -10.11 4.35
N SER A 79 -18.87 -9.86 3.36
CA SER A 79 -17.40 -9.90 3.52
C SER A 79 -16.90 -8.74 4.36
N ILE A 80 -17.52 -7.56 4.25
CA ILE A 80 -17.26 -6.40 5.10
C ILE A 80 -17.57 -6.73 6.56
N THR A 81 -18.77 -7.25 6.81
CA THR A 81 -19.22 -7.61 8.16
C THR A 81 -18.34 -8.71 8.76
N LYS A 82 -17.96 -9.74 7.99
CA LYS A 82 -17.03 -10.79 8.44
C LYS A 82 -15.63 -10.24 8.76
N ARG A 83 -15.10 -9.29 7.98
CA ARG A 83 -13.81 -8.65 8.25
C ARG A 83 -13.87 -7.79 9.51
N ILE A 84 -14.95 -7.05 9.71
CA ILE A 84 -15.18 -6.23 10.92
C ILE A 84 -15.28 -7.11 12.16
N VAL A 85 -16.09 -8.16 12.12
CA VAL A 85 -16.27 -9.08 13.27
C VAL A 85 -15.00 -9.85 13.60
N ARG A 86 -14.16 -10.14 12.61
CA ARG A 86 -12.88 -10.83 12.81
C ARG A 86 -11.77 -9.96 13.39
N ASN A 87 -11.85 -8.64 13.22
CA ASN A 87 -10.93 -7.65 13.82
C ASN A 87 -11.49 -7.16 15.15
N LYS A 88 -11.18 -7.85 16.23
CA LYS A 88 -11.67 -7.61 17.61
C LYS A 88 -11.31 -6.25 18.25
N SER A 89 -10.88 -5.25 17.51
CA SER A 89 -10.47 -3.93 18.05
C SER A 89 -11.43 -2.79 17.69
N LEU A 90 -12.73 -3.05 17.64
CA LEU A 90 -13.74 -2.09 17.20
C LEU A 90 -14.06 -1.06 18.30
N SER A 91 -13.87 0.21 18.01
CA SER A 91 -14.50 1.32 18.72
C SER A 91 -15.94 1.49 18.19
N LEU A 92 -16.91 0.99 18.92
CA LEU A 92 -18.31 0.77 18.49
C LEU A 92 -19.02 1.98 17.85
N SER A 93 -18.67 3.24 18.19
CA SER A 93 -19.36 4.41 17.66
C SER A 93 -18.80 4.91 16.32
N ALA A 94 -17.47 5.04 16.21
CA ALA A 94 -16.82 5.51 14.97
C ALA A 94 -17.04 4.51 13.83
N ASP A 95 -17.05 3.21 14.14
CA ASP A 95 -17.20 2.15 13.17
C ASP A 95 -18.64 2.03 12.64
N ARG A 96 -19.65 2.34 13.48
CA ARG A 96 -21.07 2.40 13.03
C ARG A 96 -21.30 3.54 12.04
N HIS A 97 -20.73 4.73 12.30
CA HIS A 97 -20.83 5.86 11.38
C HIS A 97 -20.10 5.59 10.06
N PHE A 98 -18.89 4.99 10.14
CA PHE A 98 -18.18 4.55 8.94
C PHE A 98 -19.02 3.58 8.10
N LEU A 99 -19.64 2.58 8.74
CA LEU A 99 -20.47 1.60 8.06
C LEU A 99 -21.70 2.22 7.40
N ALA A 100 -22.34 3.20 8.06
CA ALA A 100 -23.47 3.92 7.50
C ALA A 100 -23.07 4.72 6.25
N ASN A 101 -21.94 5.45 6.33
CA ASN A 101 -21.40 6.22 5.21
C ASN A 101 -20.92 5.31 4.07
N ALA A 102 -20.27 4.19 4.40
CA ALA A 102 -19.83 3.20 3.41
C ALA A 102 -21.00 2.55 2.67
N ARG A 103 -22.11 2.27 3.41
CA ARG A 103 -23.35 1.77 2.80
C ARG A 103 -23.96 2.78 1.85
N ALA A 104 -24.01 4.06 2.23
CA ALA A 104 -24.48 5.14 1.36
C ALA A 104 -23.65 5.23 0.07
N LEU A 105 -22.31 5.09 0.18
CA LEU A 105 -21.39 5.08 -0.97
C LEU A 105 -21.62 3.87 -1.90
N ALA A 106 -21.90 2.71 -1.36
CA ALA A 106 -22.15 1.50 -2.13
C ALA A 106 -23.42 1.58 -2.97
N HIS A 107 -24.38 2.41 -2.58
CA HIS A 107 -25.63 2.64 -3.31
C HIS A 107 -25.57 3.78 -4.33
N VAL A 108 -24.50 4.57 -4.35
CA VAL A 108 -24.26 5.58 -5.39
C VAL A 108 -23.78 4.85 -6.63
N SER A 109 -24.62 4.83 -7.67
CA SER A 109 -24.36 4.14 -8.93
C SER A 109 -23.02 4.53 -9.55
N ASP A 110 -22.46 3.62 -10.31
CA ASP A 110 -21.14 3.52 -10.97
C ASP A 110 -20.55 4.77 -11.67
N GLN A 111 -21.21 5.91 -11.71
CA GLN A 111 -20.80 6.97 -12.63
C GLN A 111 -19.98 8.12 -12.04
N ILE A 112 -20.12 8.46 -10.76
CA ILE A 112 -19.31 9.52 -10.14
C ILE A 112 -19.21 9.19 -8.65
N ARG A 113 -18.13 8.60 -8.21
CA ARG A 113 -17.85 8.53 -6.78
C ARG A 113 -17.55 9.94 -6.30
N ASP A 114 -18.52 10.48 -5.59
CA ASP A 114 -18.45 11.82 -5.03
C ASP A 114 -17.29 11.92 -4.05
N LEU A 115 -16.39 12.87 -4.30
CA LEU A 115 -15.27 13.17 -3.43
C LEU A 115 -15.73 13.54 -2.01
N GLU A 116 -16.87 14.21 -1.89
CA GLU A 116 -17.44 14.56 -0.60
C GLU A 116 -17.87 13.29 0.15
N ALA A 117 -18.52 12.36 -0.53
CA ALA A 117 -18.91 11.08 0.04
C ALA A 117 -17.68 10.25 0.49
N TYR A 118 -16.58 10.28 -0.28
CA TYR A 118 -15.33 9.64 0.15
C TYR A 118 -14.76 10.32 1.41
N ARG A 119 -14.75 11.64 1.49
CA ARG A 119 -14.30 12.38 2.66
C ARG A 119 -15.15 12.08 3.90
N LYS A 120 -16.46 11.90 3.73
CA LYS A 120 -17.39 11.50 4.81
C LYS A 120 -17.02 10.18 5.47
N LEU A 121 -16.32 9.28 4.77
CA LEU A 121 -15.82 8.05 5.39
C LEU A 121 -14.86 8.31 6.55
N PHE A 122 -14.20 9.46 6.55
CA PHE A 122 -13.19 9.82 7.56
C PHE A 122 -13.72 10.75 8.66
N GLU A 123 -14.94 11.27 8.54
CA GLU A 123 -15.58 12.11 9.57
C GLU A 123 -15.62 11.48 10.97
N PRO A 124 -15.86 10.14 11.11
CA PRO A 124 -15.86 9.50 12.42
C PRO A 124 -14.55 9.62 13.19
N ALA A 125 -13.48 9.99 12.50
CA ALA A 125 -12.15 10.11 13.07
C ALA A 125 -11.94 11.39 13.86
N ALA A 126 -12.86 12.33 13.86
CA ALA A 126 -12.78 13.70 14.38
C ALA A 126 -11.54 14.04 15.21
N GLY A 127 -10.69 14.95 14.73
CA GLY A 127 -9.47 15.38 15.42
C GLY A 127 -8.31 14.37 15.45
N ARG A 128 -8.41 13.25 14.72
CA ARG A 128 -7.32 12.28 14.55
C ARG A 128 -6.76 12.31 13.13
N ILE A 129 -5.52 11.89 12.98
CA ILE A 129 -4.90 11.65 11.68
C ILE A 129 -5.58 10.43 11.02
N THR A 130 -6.00 10.59 9.78
CA THR A 130 -6.66 9.52 9.03
C THR A 130 -5.89 9.18 7.78
N GLY A 131 -6.02 7.96 7.28
CA GLY A 131 -5.33 7.53 6.08
C GLY A 131 -6.05 6.45 5.30
N ASP A 132 -5.70 6.38 4.01
CA ASP A 132 -6.07 5.31 3.11
C ASP A 132 -4.83 4.50 2.75
N ILE A 133 -4.85 3.20 3.08
CA ILE A 133 -3.78 2.26 2.78
C ILE A 133 -4.32 1.26 1.77
N THR A 134 -4.07 1.54 0.51
CA THR A 134 -4.52 0.73 -0.63
C THR A 134 -3.33 0.41 -1.53
N PRO A 135 -2.75 -0.79 -1.41
CA PRO A 135 -1.57 -1.18 -2.19
C PRO A 135 -1.74 -1.09 -3.70
N ASN A 136 -2.95 -1.27 -4.17
CA ASN A 136 -3.26 -1.23 -5.60
C ASN A 136 -3.18 0.17 -6.21
N TYR A 137 -3.08 1.24 -5.42
CA TYR A 137 -2.82 2.57 -5.97
C TYR A 137 -1.47 2.66 -6.69
N ALA A 138 -0.58 1.71 -6.46
CA ALA A 138 0.67 1.58 -7.19
C ALA A 138 0.49 1.45 -8.71
N ASP A 139 -0.64 0.90 -9.20
CA ASP A 139 -0.86 0.67 -10.63
C ASP A 139 -1.55 1.84 -11.38
N LEU A 140 -1.96 2.88 -10.66
CA LEU A 140 -2.57 4.06 -11.28
C LEU A 140 -1.64 4.67 -12.33
N ASP A 141 -2.21 5.05 -13.47
CA ASP A 141 -1.50 5.81 -14.48
C ASP A 141 -1.42 7.31 -14.13
N VAL A 142 -0.60 8.04 -14.86
CA VAL A 142 -0.35 9.46 -14.60
C VAL A 142 -1.62 10.31 -14.71
N ASN A 143 -2.51 10.00 -15.66
CA ASN A 143 -3.75 10.75 -15.86
C ASN A 143 -4.72 10.47 -14.70
N GLN A 144 -4.78 9.22 -14.26
CA GLN A 144 -5.54 8.81 -13.09
C GLN A 144 -5.06 9.57 -11.84
N ILE A 145 -3.75 9.58 -11.60
CA ILE A 145 -3.16 10.28 -10.46
C ILE A 145 -3.48 11.78 -10.51
N ARG A 146 -3.31 12.42 -11.68
CA ARG A 146 -3.62 13.85 -11.87
C ARG A 146 -5.09 14.15 -11.66
N ARG A 147 -6.00 13.29 -12.08
CA ARG A 147 -7.44 13.44 -11.86
C ARG A 147 -7.79 13.52 -10.37
N PHE A 148 -7.04 12.84 -9.53
CA PHE A 148 -7.24 12.87 -8.08
C PHE A 148 -6.40 13.92 -7.35
N ALA A 149 -5.71 14.80 -8.06
CA ALA A 149 -4.94 15.89 -7.45
C ALA A 149 -5.71 16.66 -6.36
N PRO A 150 -7.02 17.01 -6.52
CA PRO A 150 -7.77 17.69 -5.46
C PRO A 150 -7.95 16.87 -4.18
N VAL A 151 -7.92 15.53 -4.27
CA VAL A 151 -7.95 14.63 -3.09
C VAL A 151 -6.58 14.52 -2.46
N LEU A 152 -5.56 14.44 -3.32
CA LEU A 152 -4.18 14.23 -2.93
C LEU A 152 -3.52 15.50 -2.40
N ASP A 153 -4.08 16.67 -2.73
CA ASP A 153 -3.49 17.94 -2.31
C ASP A 153 -3.50 18.10 -0.78
N GLY A 154 -2.37 18.56 -0.25
CA GLY A 154 -2.16 18.72 1.19
C GLY A 154 -2.10 17.39 1.99
N THR A 155 -2.11 16.23 1.32
CA THR A 155 -1.94 14.91 1.97
C THR A 155 -0.50 14.43 1.91
N GLN A 156 -0.11 13.57 2.86
CA GLN A 156 1.17 12.86 2.82
C GLN A 156 1.01 11.59 1.98
N ILE A 157 1.92 11.36 1.04
CA ILE A 157 1.85 10.20 0.15
C ILE A 157 3.14 9.42 0.29
N PHE A 158 3.03 8.12 0.59
CA PHE A 158 4.21 7.28 0.71
C PHE A 158 4.00 5.88 0.12
N MET A 159 5.11 5.24 -0.19
CA MET A 159 5.20 3.85 -0.57
C MET A 159 6.29 3.12 0.21
N ILE A 160 6.26 1.79 0.16
CA ILE A 160 7.32 0.94 0.71
C ILE A 160 8.01 0.22 -0.44
N ALA A 161 9.23 0.60 -0.74
CA ALA A 161 10.06 -0.09 -1.73
C ALA A 161 10.65 -1.35 -1.13
N ARG A 162 10.56 -2.45 -1.85
CA ARG A 162 11.10 -3.75 -1.48
C ARG A 162 11.79 -4.36 -2.68
N ASP A 163 12.87 -5.12 -2.44
CA ASP A 163 13.54 -5.95 -3.46
C ASP A 163 12.52 -6.53 -4.46
N PRO A 164 12.58 -6.15 -5.74
CA PRO A 164 11.53 -6.46 -6.71
C PRO A 164 11.41 -7.96 -6.98
N VAL A 165 12.52 -8.71 -6.96
CA VAL A 165 12.52 -10.16 -7.16
C VAL A 165 11.88 -10.87 -5.96
N HIS A 166 12.26 -10.49 -4.73
CA HIS A 166 11.65 -11.05 -3.53
C HIS A 166 10.16 -10.72 -3.43
N ARG A 167 9.78 -9.52 -3.90
CA ARG A 167 8.39 -9.11 -3.92
C ARG A 167 7.58 -9.89 -4.95
N PHE A 168 8.15 -10.14 -6.15
CA PHE A 168 7.56 -10.97 -7.19
C PHE A 168 7.17 -12.35 -6.64
N TRP A 169 8.12 -13.06 -6.03
CA TRP A 169 7.84 -14.40 -5.50
C TRP A 169 6.87 -14.40 -4.32
N SER A 170 6.82 -13.30 -3.56
CA SER A 170 5.80 -13.11 -2.52
C SER A 170 4.41 -12.91 -3.11
N ALA A 171 4.30 -12.17 -4.21
CA ALA A 171 3.06 -11.99 -4.96
C ALA A 171 2.62 -13.30 -5.61
N ALA A 172 3.51 -13.95 -6.37
CA ALA A 172 3.27 -15.25 -6.99
C ALA A 172 2.71 -16.27 -5.98
N SER A 173 3.36 -16.38 -4.81
CA SER A 173 2.87 -17.26 -3.73
C SER A 173 1.50 -16.84 -3.19
N THR A 174 1.16 -15.56 -3.20
CA THR A 174 -0.16 -15.08 -2.78
C THR A 174 -1.22 -15.43 -3.82
N PHE A 175 -0.93 -15.21 -5.09
CA PHE A 175 -1.83 -15.52 -6.19
C PHE A 175 -2.10 -17.03 -6.27
N TRP A 176 -1.04 -17.83 -6.16
CA TRP A 176 -1.16 -19.28 -6.14
C TRP A 176 -2.02 -19.81 -4.97
N ARG A 177 -1.82 -19.33 -3.75
CA ARG A 177 -2.59 -19.76 -2.57
C ARG A 177 -4.07 -19.42 -2.66
N HIS A 178 -4.37 -18.26 -3.21
CA HIS A 178 -5.74 -17.76 -3.30
C HIS A 178 -6.42 -18.10 -4.62
N ARG A 179 -5.75 -18.87 -5.49
CA ARG A 179 -6.25 -19.25 -6.81
C ARG A 179 -6.82 -18.05 -7.58
N ILE A 180 -6.08 -16.92 -7.51
CA ILE A 180 -6.52 -15.68 -8.16
C ILE A 180 -6.42 -15.82 -9.68
N TRP A 181 -5.42 -16.57 -10.15
CA TRP A 181 -5.23 -16.99 -11.53
C TRP A 181 -4.96 -18.49 -11.54
N ASP A 182 -6.01 -19.27 -11.73
CA ASP A 182 -5.95 -20.74 -11.65
C ASP A 182 -5.04 -21.36 -12.74
N ASP A 183 -4.76 -20.62 -13.82
CA ASP A 183 -4.06 -21.12 -14.99
C ASP A 183 -2.54 -20.84 -14.98
N ILE A 184 -1.98 -20.19 -13.95
CA ILE A 184 -0.56 -19.87 -13.92
C ILE A 184 0.24 -20.99 -13.23
N ASP A 185 1.07 -21.63 -14.00
CA ASP A 185 2.08 -22.56 -13.51
C ASP A 185 3.38 -21.82 -13.17
N PHE A 186 3.65 -21.62 -11.89
CA PHE A 186 4.90 -21.03 -11.43
C PHE A 186 6.08 -21.99 -11.38
N VAL A 187 5.86 -23.28 -11.66
CA VAL A 187 6.93 -24.29 -11.70
C VAL A 187 7.72 -24.15 -12.99
N SER A 188 7.05 -23.93 -14.13
CA SER A 188 7.70 -23.74 -15.41
C SER A 188 8.25 -22.33 -15.60
N PRO A 189 9.35 -22.15 -16.33
CA PRO A 189 9.83 -20.84 -16.76
C PRO A 189 8.79 -20.05 -17.53
N GLU A 190 8.06 -20.70 -18.43
CA GLU A 190 7.04 -20.09 -19.29
C GLU A 190 5.88 -19.53 -18.46
N GLY A 191 5.40 -20.30 -17.49
CA GLY A 191 4.31 -19.87 -16.62
C GLY A 191 4.74 -18.71 -15.70
N ALA A 192 5.94 -18.78 -15.13
CA ALA A 192 6.50 -17.69 -14.33
C ALA A 192 6.71 -16.42 -15.17
N MET A 193 7.19 -16.55 -16.40
CA MET A 193 7.36 -15.44 -17.35
C MET A 193 6.01 -14.87 -17.79
N SER A 194 5.00 -15.69 -18.06
CA SER A 194 3.65 -15.22 -18.36
C SER A 194 3.09 -14.32 -17.26
N PHE A 195 3.31 -14.68 -15.98
CA PHE A 195 2.94 -13.81 -14.87
C PHE A 195 3.77 -12.53 -14.86
N PHE A 196 5.09 -12.61 -15.06
CA PHE A 196 5.98 -11.46 -15.12
C PHE A 196 5.57 -10.45 -16.20
N GLU A 197 5.22 -10.93 -17.39
CA GLU A 197 4.85 -10.13 -18.55
C GLU A 197 3.41 -9.61 -18.48
N SER A 198 2.59 -10.14 -17.59
CA SER A 198 1.20 -9.72 -17.45
C SER A 198 1.09 -8.21 -17.19
N GLU A 199 0.07 -7.57 -17.74
CA GLU A 199 -0.20 -6.15 -17.52
C GLU A 199 -0.30 -5.82 -16.03
N HIS A 200 -0.94 -6.70 -15.25
CA HIS A 200 -1.05 -6.56 -13.82
C HIS A 200 0.33 -6.48 -13.14
N HIS A 201 1.24 -7.42 -13.46
CA HIS A 201 2.58 -7.41 -12.88
C HIS A 201 3.36 -6.18 -13.32
N GLN A 202 3.35 -5.86 -14.61
CA GLN A 202 4.07 -4.72 -15.16
C GLN A 202 3.65 -3.38 -14.53
N LYS A 203 2.38 -3.23 -14.16
CA LYS A 203 1.86 -2.02 -13.52
C LYS A 203 2.13 -2.00 -12.01
N GLN A 204 1.93 -3.11 -11.33
CA GLN A 204 2.00 -3.17 -9.87
C GLN A 204 3.37 -3.54 -9.30
N HIS A 205 4.23 -4.15 -10.12
CA HIS A 205 5.40 -4.81 -9.57
C HIS A 205 6.74 -4.22 -10.02
N LEU A 206 6.79 -3.39 -11.03
CA LEU A 206 8.02 -2.69 -11.39
C LEU A 206 8.12 -1.38 -10.61
N LEU A 207 9.00 -1.33 -9.60
CA LEU A 207 9.13 -0.21 -8.68
C LEU A 207 9.50 1.10 -9.39
N SER A 208 10.40 1.01 -10.37
CA SER A 208 10.82 2.16 -11.16
C SER A 208 9.63 2.81 -11.85
N ARG A 209 8.78 2.02 -12.49
CA ARG A 209 7.58 2.50 -13.18
C ARG A 209 6.54 3.07 -12.22
N ILE A 210 6.41 2.51 -11.01
CA ILE A 210 5.53 3.06 -9.97
C ILE A 210 6.02 4.44 -9.57
N VAL A 211 7.32 4.57 -9.26
CA VAL A 211 7.94 5.84 -8.85
C VAL A 211 7.77 6.89 -9.95
N ASP A 212 8.11 6.55 -11.20
CA ASP A 212 8.01 7.47 -12.33
C ASP A 212 6.57 7.97 -12.54
N ARG A 213 5.57 7.08 -12.51
CA ARG A 213 4.16 7.47 -12.67
C ARG A 213 3.68 8.39 -11.55
N TRP A 214 3.96 8.04 -10.31
CA TRP A 214 3.52 8.84 -9.18
C TRP A 214 4.23 10.18 -9.12
N GLN A 215 5.55 10.23 -9.34
CA GLN A 215 6.29 11.49 -9.39
C GLN A 215 5.85 12.39 -10.55
N ALA A 216 5.54 11.82 -11.71
CA ALA A 216 4.98 12.57 -12.84
C ALA A 216 3.55 13.09 -12.57
N GLY A 217 2.79 12.40 -11.73
CA GLY A 217 1.42 12.77 -11.38
C GLY A 217 1.30 13.85 -10.30
N ILE A 218 2.10 13.73 -9.22
CA ILE A 218 1.99 14.60 -8.03
C ILE A 218 3.21 15.48 -7.78
N GLY A 219 4.31 15.29 -8.49
CA GLY A 219 5.61 15.93 -8.23
C GLY A 219 6.54 15.06 -7.38
N ARG A 220 7.83 15.13 -7.69
CA ARG A 220 8.88 14.28 -7.12
C ARG A 220 8.94 14.36 -5.60
N GLU A 221 8.87 15.57 -5.05
CA GLU A 221 9.03 15.83 -3.62
C GLU A 221 7.85 15.35 -2.77
N ARG A 222 6.74 15.01 -3.39
CA ARG A 222 5.52 14.63 -2.69
C ARG A 222 5.41 13.14 -2.40
N LEU A 223 6.19 12.29 -3.09
CA LEU A 223 6.23 10.85 -2.87
C LEU A 223 7.36 10.49 -1.91
N LYS A 224 7.04 10.16 -0.67
CA LYS A 224 8.01 9.60 0.28
C LYS A 224 8.14 8.10 0.06
N ILE A 225 9.38 7.63 -0.01
CA ILE A 225 9.69 6.21 -0.14
C ILE A 225 10.36 5.74 1.15
N PHE A 226 9.78 4.73 1.78
CA PHE A 226 10.38 3.99 2.87
C PHE A 226 10.89 2.64 2.35
N MET A 227 11.97 2.15 2.95
CA MET A 227 12.57 0.89 2.50
C MET A 227 12.09 -0.27 3.36
N PHE A 228 11.67 -1.36 2.71
CA PHE A 228 11.29 -2.59 3.41
C PHE A 228 12.47 -3.19 4.17
N ASP A 229 13.69 -3.01 3.67
CA ASP A 229 14.93 -3.47 4.30
C ASP A 229 15.11 -2.82 5.68
N ASP A 230 14.86 -1.51 5.81
CA ASP A 230 14.92 -0.82 7.11
C ASP A 230 13.81 -1.32 8.04
N LEU A 231 12.61 -1.50 7.51
CA LEU A 231 11.49 -2.03 8.27
C LEU A 231 11.77 -3.47 8.76
N ALA A 232 12.48 -4.27 7.99
CA ALA A 232 12.86 -5.63 8.37
C ALA A 232 13.99 -5.65 9.41
N ASN A 233 14.95 -4.72 9.31
CA ASN A 233 16.12 -4.63 10.18
C ASN A 233 15.78 -3.95 11.52
N ASP A 234 15.10 -2.80 11.48
CA ASP A 234 14.63 -2.07 12.67
C ASP A 234 13.18 -1.61 12.49
N PRO A 235 12.22 -2.52 12.74
CA PRO A 235 10.80 -2.21 12.61
C PRO A 235 10.33 -1.05 13.48
N LYS A 236 10.97 -0.87 14.65
CA LYS A 236 10.60 0.16 15.62
C LYS A 236 11.01 1.56 15.15
N SER A 237 12.24 1.72 14.68
CA SER A 237 12.73 2.98 14.16
C SER A 237 11.95 3.39 12.91
N THR A 238 11.80 2.48 11.96
CA THR A 238 11.06 2.73 10.73
C THR A 238 9.59 3.07 11.00
N LEU A 239 8.94 2.36 11.92
CA LEU A 239 7.58 2.72 12.32
C LEU A 239 7.50 4.12 12.92
N LYS A 240 8.48 4.50 13.76
CA LYS A 240 8.54 5.85 14.33
C LYS A 240 8.64 6.92 13.24
N GLU A 241 9.45 6.68 12.23
CA GLU A 241 9.58 7.58 11.07
C GLU A 241 8.27 7.69 10.27
N ILE A 242 7.61 6.55 10.01
CA ILE A 242 6.31 6.54 9.31
C ILE A 242 5.27 7.29 10.12
N VAL A 243 5.19 7.07 11.45
CA VAL A 243 4.26 7.76 12.35
C VAL A 243 4.49 9.27 12.32
N ALA A 244 5.75 9.70 12.40
CA ALA A 244 6.12 11.11 12.32
C ALA A 244 5.76 11.71 10.94
N TYR A 245 6.06 10.98 9.85
CA TYR A 245 5.74 11.43 8.50
C TYR A 245 4.24 11.64 8.29
N VAL A 246 3.39 10.74 8.78
CA VAL A 246 1.94 10.91 8.70
C VAL A 246 1.40 11.98 9.66
N GLY A 247 2.25 12.60 10.47
CA GLY A 247 1.92 13.71 11.37
C GLY A 247 1.35 13.29 12.72
N ALA A 248 1.56 12.04 13.14
CA ALA A 248 1.13 11.51 14.42
C ALA A 248 2.26 11.43 15.45
N ASP A 249 1.90 11.28 16.73
CA ASP A 249 2.85 11.11 17.82
C ASP A 249 3.10 9.63 18.10
N TYR A 250 4.37 9.22 18.02
CA TYR A 250 4.75 7.83 18.25
C TYR A 250 4.62 7.43 19.74
N ARG A 251 3.83 6.40 20.00
CA ARG A 251 3.67 5.84 21.35
C ARG A 251 4.72 4.77 21.64
N LYS A 252 5.64 5.10 22.56
CA LYS A 252 6.75 4.21 22.95
C LYS A 252 6.32 2.88 23.56
N ARG A 253 5.11 2.80 24.15
CA ARG A 253 4.61 1.60 24.86
C ARG A 253 3.88 0.60 23.95
N ILE A 254 3.79 0.86 22.66
CA ILE A 254 3.15 -0.08 21.74
C ILE A 254 4.15 -1.19 21.42
N PRO A 255 3.77 -2.45 21.62
CA PRO A 255 4.62 -3.55 21.23
C PRO A 255 4.76 -3.59 19.70
N VAL A 256 5.99 -3.49 19.22
CA VAL A 256 6.29 -3.66 17.80
C VAL A 256 6.55 -5.14 17.55
N VAL A 257 5.65 -5.78 16.82
CA VAL A 257 5.73 -7.21 16.55
C VAL A 257 6.50 -7.46 15.26
N SER A 258 7.82 -7.58 15.36
CA SER A 258 8.69 -7.88 14.20
C SER A 258 8.34 -9.21 13.52
N ALA A 259 7.94 -10.23 14.29
CA ALA A 259 7.49 -11.52 13.77
C ALA A 259 6.25 -11.39 12.83
N ALA A 260 5.45 -10.33 12.96
CA ALA A 260 4.31 -10.09 12.09
C ALA A 260 4.71 -9.65 10.67
N LEU A 261 5.92 -9.13 10.46
CA LEU A 261 6.46 -8.85 9.13
C LEU A 261 6.60 -10.13 8.30
N ASN A 262 6.96 -11.23 8.96
CA ASN A 262 7.12 -12.54 8.34
C ASN A 262 5.90 -13.46 8.56
N ARG A 263 4.71 -12.90 8.85
CA ARG A 263 3.49 -13.70 9.06
C ARG A 263 3.25 -14.70 7.93
N LYS A 264 3.51 -14.29 6.69
CA LYS A 264 3.40 -15.15 5.50
C LYS A 264 4.60 -16.09 5.29
N ALA A 265 5.65 -16.04 6.11
CA ALA A 265 6.80 -16.92 5.97
C ALA A 265 6.44 -18.39 6.24
N ARG A 266 5.46 -18.63 7.11
CA ARG A 266 4.94 -19.97 7.45
C ARG A 266 3.86 -20.48 6.50
N GLU A 267 3.35 -19.64 5.62
CA GLU A 267 2.34 -20.03 4.63
C GLU A 267 3.01 -20.79 3.47
N PRO A 268 2.31 -21.74 2.84
CA PRO A 268 2.83 -22.44 1.68
C PRO A 268 3.27 -21.47 0.59
N LYS A 269 4.39 -21.75 -0.05
CA LYS A 269 4.91 -20.99 -1.19
C LYS A 269 4.50 -21.66 -2.48
N ALA A 270 4.34 -20.86 -3.54
CA ALA A 270 4.20 -21.42 -4.87
C ALA A 270 5.38 -22.35 -5.17
N PRO A 271 5.15 -23.55 -5.69
CA PRO A 271 6.21 -24.41 -6.16
C PRO A 271 6.91 -23.71 -7.34
N VAL A 272 8.24 -23.72 -7.34
CA VAL A 272 9.04 -22.99 -8.35
C VAL A 272 10.27 -23.83 -8.67
N SER A 273 10.52 -24.08 -9.96
CA SER A 273 11.76 -24.76 -10.40
C SER A 273 12.98 -23.83 -10.35
N PRO A 274 14.19 -24.38 -10.31
CA PRO A 274 15.41 -23.58 -10.49
C PRO A 274 15.41 -22.77 -11.78
N ASP A 275 14.96 -23.37 -12.89
CA ASP A 275 14.92 -22.72 -14.20
C ASP A 275 13.94 -21.54 -14.23
N ALA A 276 12.76 -21.70 -13.60
CA ALA A 276 11.82 -20.60 -13.47
C ALA A 276 12.38 -19.44 -12.59
N ARG A 277 13.14 -19.78 -11.54
CA ARG A 277 13.84 -18.76 -10.74
C ARG A 277 14.87 -18.01 -11.56
N GLU A 278 15.64 -18.73 -12.34
CA GLU A 278 16.69 -18.14 -13.19
C GLU A 278 16.09 -17.27 -14.30
N ALA A 279 15.02 -17.72 -14.97
CA ALA A 279 14.32 -16.93 -15.98
C ALA A 279 13.82 -15.59 -15.41
N ILE A 280 13.18 -15.63 -14.23
CA ILE A 280 12.69 -14.42 -13.56
C ILE A 280 13.85 -13.53 -13.07
N ARG A 281 14.93 -14.11 -12.56
CA ARG A 281 16.12 -13.34 -12.17
C ARG A 281 16.67 -12.55 -13.38
N GLN A 282 16.78 -13.19 -14.53
CA GLN A 282 17.24 -12.54 -15.77
C GLN A 282 16.27 -11.45 -16.24
N ALA A 283 14.97 -11.73 -16.21
CA ALA A 283 13.94 -10.78 -16.62
C ALA A 283 13.93 -9.50 -15.73
N PHE A 284 14.36 -9.60 -14.47
CA PHE A 284 14.44 -8.45 -13.57
C PHE A 284 15.73 -7.63 -13.71
N GLN A 285 16.75 -8.06 -14.48
CA GLN A 285 18.02 -7.30 -14.54
C GLN A 285 17.83 -5.81 -14.90
N PRO A 286 17.04 -5.45 -15.94
CA PRO A 286 16.83 -4.02 -16.25
C PRO A 286 16.12 -3.24 -15.13
N GLU A 287 15.20 -3.88 -14.42
CA GLU A 287 14.52 -3.25 -13.29
C GLU A 287 15.47 -3.08 -12.10
N LEU A 288 16.35 -4.04 -11.84
CA LEU A 288 17.33 -3.98 -10.76
C LEU A 288 18.37 -2.88 -11.02
N GLU A 289 18.82 -2.72 -12.27
CA GLU A 289 19.70 -1.60 -12.69
C GLU A 289 19.00 -0.27 -12.42
N ARG A 290 17.75 -0.14 -12.82
CA ARG A 290 16.97 1.06 -12.60
C ARG A 290 16.70 1.32 -11.11
N CYS A 291 16.52 0.29 -10.31
CA CYS A 291 16.41 0.40 -8.84
C CYS A 291 17.72 0.87 -8.21
N ALA A 292 18.88 0.44 -8.72
CA ALA A 292 20.18 0.94 -8.23
C ALA A 292 20.31 2.45 -8.42
N GLU A 293 19.89 2.97 -9.58
CA GLU A 293 19.87 4.41 -9.82
C GLU A 293 18.90 5.17 -8.91
N LEU A 294 17.71 4.62 -8.68
CA LEU A 294 16.63 5.29 -7.93
C LEU A 294 16.81 5.24 -6.41
N PHE A 295 17.32 4.13 -5.89
CA PHE A 295 17.37 3.86 -4.45
C PHE A 295 18.78 3.78 -3.88
N GLY A 296 19.82 4.08 -4.69
CA GLY A 296 21.22 4.08 -4.26
C GLY A 296 21.62 2.74 -3.63
N HIS A 297 22.28 2.78 -2.48
CA HIS A 297 22.79 1.58 -1.82
C HIS A 297 21.78 0.46 -1.56
N TYR A 298 20.48 0.74 -1.47
CA TYR A 298 19.45 -0.30 -1.37
C TYR A 298 19.29 -1.03 -2.70
N GLY A 299 19.13 -0.26 -3.78
CA GLY A 299 19.02 -0.83 -5.12
C GLY A 299 20.28 -1.54 -5.57
N GLU A 300 21.47 -0.99 -5.24
CA GLU A 300 22.77 -1.63 -5.49
C GLU A 300 22.85 -2.99 -4.78
N ARG A 301 22.44 -3.09 -3.51
CA ARG A 301 22.40 -4.37 -2.78
C ARG A 301 21.41 -5.37 -3.39
N TRP A 302 20.25 -4.89 -3.91
CA TRP A 302 19.33 -5.77 -4.62
C TRP A 302 19.91 -6.25 -5.93
N PHE A 303 20.52 -5.36 -6.71
CA PHE A 303 21.23 -5.72 -7.94
C PHE A 303 22.34 -6.74 -7.67
N ASP A 304 23.22 -6.49 -6.70
CA ASP A 304 24.32 -7.40 -6.34
C ASP A 304 23.85 -8.77 -5.89
N ARG A 305 22.72 -8.85 -5.18
CA ARG A 305 22.09 -10.11 -4.75
C ARG A 305 21.64 -10.97 -5.91
N HIS A 306 21.15 -10.35 -6.97
CA HIS A 306 20.51 -11.03 -8.09
C HIS A 306 21.30 -10.98 -9.41
N ARG A 307 22.50 -10.40 -9.43
CA ARG A 307 23.32 -10.35 -10.65
C ARG A 307 23.94 -11.69 -11.03
N ARG A 308 24.11 -12.62 -10.10
CA ARG A 308 24.65 -13.94 -10.33
C ARG A 308 23.52 -14.99 -10.31
N PRO A 309 23.68 -16.11 -11.09
CA PRO A 309 22.76 -17.23 -10.97
C PRO A 309 22.64 -17.71 -9.53
N TYR A 310 21.48 -18.27 -9.21
CA TYR A 310 21.29 -18.92 -7.91
C TYR A 310 22.02 -20.27 -7.94
N ASP A 311 22.85 -20.56 -6.91
CA ASP A 311 23.52 -21.83 -6.71
C ASP A 311 22.52 -22.94 -6.42
#